data_c0591037f7145562e26e771f49606a6c
#
_entry.id   c0591037f7145562e26e771f49606a6c
#
_cell.length_a   1.000
_cell.length_b   1.000
_cell.length_c   1.000
_cell.angle_alpha   90.00
_cell.angle_beta   90.00
_cell.angle_gamma   90.00
#
_symmetry.space_group_name_H-M   'P 1'
#
loop_
_entity.id
_entity.type
_entity.pdbx_description
1 polymer ?
#
loop_
_entity_poly.entity_id
_entity_poly.type
_entity_poly.pdbx_seq_one_letter_code
_entity_poly.pdbx_strand_id
1 'polypeptide(L)'
;MTRRPRTVSGAAGPGLIGVRLVPTLLLADADADACGMIRDALLEGTGPADLRIVTSAAELDDYLHQQGDHDDVRTSPPPALVIVDHDLPGNEQLDAVRSIKSNTQLHHVPVVVLARAPDPDQVAAAYETGANTVIPKPVTFLALVKLMKVFTAYWLDAAALPPERA
;
A
#
# COMPACT_ATOMS: atom_id res chain seq x y z
N MET A 1 -30.00 -56.32 20.77
CA MET A 1 -28.97 -55.96 19.78
C MET A 1 -28.85 -54.46 19.75
N THR A 2 -27.99 -53.89 20.61
CA THR A 2 -27.91 -52.47 20.90
C THR A 2 -26.67 -51.91 20.20
N ARG A 3 -26.87 -51.05 19.19
CA ARG A 3 -25.75 -50.31 18.49
C ARG A 3 -25.29 -49.13 19.37
N ARG A 4 -24.02 -49.15 19.78
CA ARG A 4 -23.36 -48.02 20.40
C ARG A 4 -23.05 -46.91 19.35
N PRO A 5 -23.19 -45.64 19.66
CA PRO A 5 -22.75 -44.57 18.76
C PRO A 5 -21.23 -44.42 18.82
N ARG A 6 -20.61 -44.32 17.64
CA ARG A 6 -19.17 -43.98 17.47
C ARG A 6 -18.97 -42.51 17.81
N THR A 7 -18.24 -42.24 18.86
CA THR A 7 -17.66 -40.94 19.14
C THR A 7 -16.55 -40.66 18.13
N VAL A 8 -16.78 -39.66 17.28
CA VAL A 8 -15.71 -39.10 16.44
C VAL A 8 -14.98 -38.06 17.28
N SER A 9 -13.83 -38.46 17.79
CA SER A 9 -12.86 -37.52 18.41
C SER A 9 -12.23 -36.71 17.31
N GLY A 10 -12.73 -35.50 17.12
CA GLY A 10 -12.06 -34.47 16.31
C GLY A 10 -10.91 -33.90 17.13
N ALA A 11 -9.70 -34.38 16.89
CA ALA A 11 -8.50 -33.72 17.35
C ALA A 11 -8.39 -32.38 16.61
N ALA A 12 -8.70 -31.30 17.32
CA ALA A 12 -8.31 -29.95 16.89
C ALA A 12 -6.79 -29.90 16.94
N GLY A 13 -6.17 -29.94 15.78
CA GLY A 13 -4.74 -29.65 15.63
C GLY A 13 -4.43 -28.24 16.17
N PRO A 14 -3.21 -28.00 16.67
CA PRO A 14 -2.82 -26.68 17.14
C PRO A 14 -3.00 -25.70 16.00
N GLY A 15 -3.91 -24.73 16.18
CA GLY A 15 -4.12 -23.65 15.25
C GLY A 15 -2.77 -22.97 15.00
N LEU A 16 -2.33 -22.99 13.76
CA LEU A 16 -1.27 -22.11 13.30
C LEU A 16 -1.70 -20.69 13.70
N ILE A 17 -1.05 -20.13 14.70
CA ILE A 17 -1.12 -18.72 15.01
C ILE A 17 -0.56 -18.07 13.73
N GLY A 18 -1.45 -17.64 12.85
CA GLY A 18 -1.05 -16.96 11.63
C GLY A 18 -0.22 -15.76 12.05
N VAL A 19 1.07 -15.79 11.77
CA VAL A 19 1.91 -14.61 11.85
C VAL A 19 1.29 -13.62 10.88
N ARG A 20 0.57 -12.62 11.41
CA ARG A 20 0.04 -11.53 10.61
C ARG A 20 1.25 -10.75 10.12
N LEU A 21 1.67 -11.00 8.90
CA LEU A 21 2.74 -10.24 8.28
C LEU A 21 2.32 -8.77 8.27
N VAL A 22 3.21 -7.92 8.75
CA VAL A 22 2.99 -6.46 8.72
C VAL A 22 3.02 -6.03 7.25
N PRO A 23 1.93 -5.46 6.70
CA PRO A 23 1.91 -5.08 5.30
C PRO A 23 2.89 -3.95 5.02
N THR A 24 3.60 -4.05 3.89
CA THR A 24 4.48 -3.00 3.41
C THR A 24 3.67 -1.98 2.63
N LEU A 25 3.77 -0.71 3.04
CA LEU A 25 3.26 0.44 2.32
C LEU A 25 4.44 1.13 1.64
N LEU A 26 4.39 1.28 0.32
CA LEU A 26 5.41 1.99 -0.43
C LEU A 26 4.91 3.39 -0.78
N LEU A 27 5.54 4.41 -0.19
CA LEU A 27 5.26 5.82 -0.46
C LEU A 27 6.29 6.36 -1.45
N ALA A 28 5.82 6.86 -2.58
CA ALA A 28 6.63 7.56 -3.57
C ALA A 28 6.33 9.07 -3.49
N ASP A 29 7.20 9.81 -2.81
CA ASP A 29 7.05 11.24 -2.57
C ASP A 29 8.45 11.85 -2.33
N ALA A 30 8.78 12.93 -3.04
CA ALA A 30 10.09 13.60 -2.92
C ALA A 30 10.14 14.65 -1.81
N ASP A 31 9.00 15.01 -1.24
CA ASP A 31 8.91 15.99 -0.15
C ASP A 31 9.21 15.30 1.20
N ALA A 32 10.42 15.54 1.72
CA ALA A 32 10.88 14.93 2.98
C ALA A 32 10.00 15.30 4.18
N ASP A 33 9.45 16.50 4.21
CA ASP A 33 8.57 16.97 5.30
C ASP A 33 7.22 16.24 5.22
N ALA A 34 6.66 16.10 4.00
CA ALA A 34 5.45 15.33 3.77
C ALA A 34 5.64 13.84 4.14
N CYS A 35 6.75 13.24 3.76
CA CYS A 35 7.09 11.86 4.13
C CYS A 35 7.18 11.69 5.65
N GLY A 36 7.82 12.63 6.34
CA GLY A 36 7.92 12.65 7.81
C GLY A 36 6.55 12.75 8.47
N MET A 37 5.71 13.65 8.00
CA MET A 37 4.34 13.82 8.51
C MET A 37 3.48 12.58 8.28
N ILE A 38 3.58 11.93 7.11
CA ILE A 38 2.85 10.69 6.82
C ILE A 38 3.33 9.56 7.73
N ARG A 39 4.63 9.44 7.94
CA ARG A 39 5.20 8.44 8.87
C ARG A 39 4.65 8.63 10.28
N ASP A 40 4.71 9.85 10.80
CA ASP A 40 4.22 10.17 12.14
C ASP A 40 2.71 9.95 12.25
N ALA A 41 1.94 10.34 11.23
CA ALA A 41 0.51 10.13 11.19
C ALA A 41 0.12 8.63 11.15
N LEU A 42 0.92 7.80 10.48
CA LEU A 42 0.72 6.34 10.48
C LEU A 42 0.98 5.72 11.85
N LEU A 43 1.95 6.24 12.61
CA LEU A 43 2.21 5.80 13.99
C LEU A 43 1.04 6.09 14.94
N GLU A 44 0.27 7.15 14.66
CA GLU A 44 -0.97 7.49 15.38
C GLU A 44 -2.17 6.62 14.95
N GLY A 45 -2.00 5.82 13.91
CA GLY A 45 -3.04 4.96 13.34
C GLY A 45 -3.30 3.67 14.13
N THR A 46 -4.21 2.83 13.63
CA THR A 46 -4.75 1.68 14.36
C THR A 46 -4.02 0.36 14.14
N GLY A 47 -3.06 0.29 13.23
CA GLY A 47 -2.40 -0.97 12.91
C GLY A 47 -0.92 -0.82 12.52
N PRO A 48 -0.11 -1.87 12.70
CA PRO A 48 1.27 -1.86 12.26
C PRO A 48 1.34 -1.87 10.73
N ALA A 49 2.15 -0.97 10.17
CA ALA A 49 2.51 -0.94 8.76
C ALA A 49 4.01 -0.70 8.62
N ASP A 50 4.65 -1.39 7.67
CA ASP A 50 6.04 -1.13 7.30
C ASP A 50 6.06 -0.09 6.18
N LEU A 51 6.37 1.16 6.52
CA LEU A 51 6.44 2.25 5.56
C LEU A 51 7.82 2.30 4.90
N ARG A 52 7.83 2.10 3.58
CA ARG A 52 9.00 2.33 2.73
C ARG A 52 8.79 3.58 1.89
N ILE A 53 9.87 4.33 1.64
CA ILE A 53 9.80 5.62 0.94
C ILE A 53 10.80 5.59 -0.21
N VAL A 54 10.34 6.04 -1.37
CA VAL A 54 11.14 6.32 -2.57
C VAL A 54 10.83 7.74 -3.03
N THR A 55 11.79 8.39 -3.70
CA THR A 55 11.74 9.84 -3.93
C THR A 55 11.61 10.24 -5.40
N SER A 56 11.55 9.26 -6.30
CA SER A 56 11.36 9.48 -7.73
C SER A 56 10.65 8.30 -8.38
N ALA A 57 10.13 8.52 -9.59
CA ALA A 57 9.53 7.45 -10.38
C ALA A 57 10.56 6.38 -10.77
N ALA A 58 11.81 6.76 -11.01
CA ALA A 58 12.89 5.81 -11.29
C ALA A 58 13.18 4.91 -10.09
N GLU A 59 13.29 5.48 -8.90
CA GLU A 59 13.50 4.71 -7.67
C GLU A 59 12.28 3.82 -7.34
N LEU A 60 11.07 4.29 -7.62
CA LEU A 60 9.84 3.50 -7.51
C LEU A 60 9.90 2.27 -8.43
N ASP A 61 10.32 2.46 -9.68
CA ASP A 61 10.47 1.37 -10.65
C ASP A 61 11.53 0.36 -10.20
N ASP A 62 12.70 0.83 -9.76
CA ASP A 62 13.77 -0.01 -9.21
C ASP A 62 13.29 -0.82 -7.99
N TYR A 63 12.55 -0.19 -7.07
CA TYR A 63 11.98 -0.87 -5.91
C TYR A 63 11.01 -1.99 -6.31
N LEU A 64 10.08 -1.69 -7.21
CA LEU A 64 9.05 -2.63 -7.63
C LEU A 64 9.61 -3.81 -8.43
N HIS A 65 10.71 -3.61 -9.15
CA HIS A 65 11.39 -4.65 -9.92
C HIS A 65 12.59 -5.27 -9.17
N GLN A 66 12.83 -4.87 -7.92
CA GLN A 66 13.95 -5.35 -7.10
C GLN A 66 15.30 -5.18 -7.80
N GLN A 67 15.60 -3.97 -8.23
CA GLN A 67 16.80 -3.61 -8.95
C GLN A 67 17.64 -2.57 -8.17
N GLY A 68 18.93 -2.45 -8.53
CA GLY A 68 19.83 -1.49 -7.93
C GLY A 68 19.94 -1.64 -6.41
N ASP A 69 19.73 -0.57 -5.68
CA ASP A 69 19.77 -0.56 -4.20
C ASP A 69 18.61 -1.33 -3.54
N HIS A 70 17.64 -1.79 -4.35
CA HIS A 70 16.44 -2.51 -3.92
C HIS A 70 16.45 -4.00 -4.30
N ASP A 71 17.60 -4.58 -4.63
CA ASP A 71 17.71 -5.97 -5.07
C ASP A 71 17.54 -7.01 -3.96
N ASP A 72 17.58 -6.61 -2.68
CA ASP A 72 17.35 -7.49 -1.53
C ASP A 72 15.90 -7.38 -1.02
N VAL A 73 15.12 -8.44 -1.18
CA VAL A 73 13.73 -8.56 -0.72
C VAL A 73 13.57 -8.36 0.80
N ARG A 74 14.62 -8.57 1.58
CA ARG A 74 14.58 -8.36 3.04
C ARG A 74 14.60 -6.89 3.41
N THR A 75 15.26 -6.07 2.61
CA THR A 75 15.34 -4.61 2.79
C THR A 75 14.31 -3.86 1.97
N SER A 76 13.85 -4.46 0.87
CA SER A 76 12.85 -3.92 -0.06
C SER A 76 11.75 -4.96 -0.33
N PRO A 77 10.94 -5.31 0.70
CA PRO A 77 9.88 -6.30 0.52
C PRO A 77 8.82 -5.81 -0.46
N PRO A 78 8.16 -6.72 -1.21
CA PRO A 78 7.08 -6.36 -2.13
C PRO A 78 5.98 -5.57 -1.41
N PRO A 79 5.51 -4.44 -1.96
CA PRO A 79 4.47 -3.65 -1.32
C PRO A 79 3.09 -4.29 -1.46
N ALA A 80 2.31 -4.24 -0.38
CA ALA A 80 0.89 -4.57 -0.40
C ALA A 80 0.05 -3.42 -0.98
N LEU A 81 0.56 -2.20 -0.92
CA LEU A 81 -0.07 -0.97 -1.40
C LEU A 81 0.98 0.05 -1.79
N VAL A 82 0.78 0.75 -2.90
CA VAL A 82 1.63 1.86 -3.35
C VAL A 82 0.86 3.17 -3.22
N ILE A 83 1.49 4.16 -2.61
CA ILE A 83 1.00 5.54 -2.51
C ILE A 83 1.93 6.41 -3.34
N VAL A 84 1.40 7.10 -4.34
CA VAL A 84 2.17 7.94 -5.27
C VAL A 84 1.74 9.38 -5.12
N ASP A 85 2.69 10.27 -4.82
CA ASP A 85 2.45 11.70 -4.95
C ASP A 85 2.27 12.07 -6.43
N HIS A 86 1.24 12.85 -6.75
CA HIS A 86 0.97 13.32 -8.10
C HIS A 86 2.18 14.07 -8.70
N ASP A 87 2.88 14.85 -7.87
CA ASP A 87 4.02 15.69 -8.28
C ASP A 87 5.38 14.97 -8.13
N LEU A 88 5.38 13.65 -8.04
CA LEU A 88 6.61 12.87 -7.94
C LEU A 88 7.53 13.12 -9.14
N PRO A 89 8.83 13.44 -8.96
CA PRO A 89 9.77 13.59 -10.06
C PRO A 89 9.81 12.37 -10.99
N GLY A 90 9.70 12.60 -12.29
CA GLY A 90 9.64 11.55 -13.31
C GLY A 90 8.26 10.90 -13.46
N ASN A 91 7.23 11.43 -12.83
CA ASN A 91 5.84 10.92 -12.90
C ASN A 91 4.94 11.83 -13.75
N GLU A 92 5.48 12.42 -14.81
CA GLU A 92 4.70 13.25 -15.71
C GLU A 92 3.49 12.46 -16.24
N GLN A 93 2.31 13.09 -16.19
CA GLN A 93 1.05 12.46 -16.62
C GLN A 93 0.74 11.11 -15.94
N LEU A 94 1.21 10.91 -14.71
CA LEU A 94 1.02 9.67 -13.95
C LEU A 94 1.63 8.42 -14.63
N ASP A 95 2.76 8.58 -15.31
CA ASP A 95 3.43 7.48 -15.99
C ASP A 95 3.82 6.33 -15.06
N ALA A 96 4.17 6.63 -13.80
CA ALA A 96 4.46 5.61 -12.80
C ALA A 96 3.22 4.74 -12.51
N VAL A 97 2.04 5.36 -12.37
CA VAL A 97 0.76 4.64 -12.18
C VAL A 97 0.45 3.77 -13.39
N ARG A 98 0.60 4.34 -14.58
CA ARG A 98 0.38 3.62 -15.85
C ARG A 98 1.32 2.42 -15.98
N SER A 99 2.60 2.59 -15.66
CA SER A 99 3.61 1.52 -15.68
C SER A 99 3.20 0.37 -14.76
N ILE A 100 2.84 0.65 -13.50
CA ILE A 100 2.37 -0.37 -12.57
C ILE A 100 1.15 -1.11 -13.11
N LYS A 101 0.15 -0.36 -13.59
CA LYS A 101 -1.15 -0.94 -14.01
C LYS A 101 -1.10 -1.68 -15.35
N SER A 102 -0.13 -1.38 -16.20
CA SER A 102 0.10 -2.14 -17.44
C SER A 102 1.01 -3.36 -17.27
N ASN A 103 1.73 -3.45 -16.15
CA ASN A 103 2.63 -4.57 -15.88
C ASN A 103 1.85 -5.79 -15.36
N THR A 104 1.96 -6.93 -16.03
CA THR A 104 1.24 -8.17 -15.69
C THR A 104 1.56 -8.72 -14.29
N GLN A 105 2.72 -8.41 -13.74
CA GLN A 105 3.15 -8.84 -12.40
C GLN A 105 2.72 -7.85 -11.30
N LEU A 106 2.56 -6.58 -11.63
CA LEU A 106 2.30 -5.50 -10.67
C LEU A 106 0.87 -4.95 -10.70
N HIS A 107 0.11 -5.15 -11.78
CA HIS A 107 -1.21 -4.52 -11.96
C HIS A 107 -2.22 -4.83 -10.85
N HIS A 108 -2.02 -5.92 -10.10
CA HIS A 108 -2.87 -6.30 -8.97
C HIS A 108 -2.61 -5.47 -7.71
N VAL A 109 -1.45 -4.82 -7.60
CA VAL A 109 -1.11 -3.99 -6.44
C VAL A 109 -1.98 -2.74 -6.45
N PRO A 110 -2.72 -2.43 -5.36
CA PRO A 110 -3.48 -1.20 -5.28
C PRO A 110 -2.57 0.03 -5.32
N VAL A 111 -3.00 1.03 -6.07
CA VAL A 111 -2.29 2.32 -6.18
C VAL A 111 -3.20 3.44 -5.74
N VAL A 112 -2.75 4.23 -4.77
CA VAL A 112 -3.39 5.43 -4.27
C VAL A 112 -2.59 6.64 -4.71
N VAL A 113 -3.23 7.61 -5.34
CA VAL A 113 -2.60 8.88 -5.72
C VAL A 113 -2.92 9.94 -4.68
N LEU A 114 -1.89 10.58 -4.13
CA LEU A 114 -2.02 11.78 -3.31
C LEU A 114 -1.80 12.99 -4.22
N ALA A 115 -2.71 13.96 -4.19
CA ALA A 115 -2.62 15.16 -5.02
C ALA A 115 -2.97 16.42 -4.23
N ARG A 116 -2.22 17.51 -4.42
CA ARG A 116 -2.52 18.80 -3.79
C ARG A 116 -3.69 19.45 -4.51
N ALA A 117 -4.81 19.65 -3.79
CA ALA A 117 -6.00 20.34 -4.30
C ALA A 117 -6.33 19.98 -5.76
N PRO A 118 -6.49 18.69 -6.11
CA PRO A 118 -6.66 18.27 -7.49
C PRO A 118 -7.97 18.83 -8.06
N ASP A 119 -7.92 19.30 -9.30
CA ASP A 119 -9.13 19.65 -10.03
C ASP A 119 -9.85 18.39 -10.57
N PRO A 120 -11.11 18.50 -11.04
CA PRO A 120 -11.84 17.34 -11.53
C PRO A 120 -11.19 16.60 -12.70
N ASP A 121 -10.46 17.30 -13.58
CA ASP A 121 -9.80 16.68 -14.73
C ASP A 121 -8.58 15.87 -14.28
N GLN A 122 -7.82 16.37 -13.31
CA GLN A 122 -6.72 15.64 -12.70
C GLN A 122 -7.21 14.36 -11.98
N VAL A 123 -8.33 14.46 -11.28
CA VAL A 123 -8.95 13.30 -10.62
C VAL A 123 -9.40 12.28 -11.67
N ALA A 124 -10.09 12.72 -12.72
CA ALA A 124 -10.54 11.83 -13.80
C ALA A 124 -9.35 11.14 -14.48
N ALA A 125 -8.31 11.89 -14.83
CA ALA A 125 -7.09 11.36 -15.45
C ALA A 125 -6.40 10.29 -14.59
N ALA A 126 -6.37 10.48 -13.27
CA ALA A 126 -5.77 9.49 -12.36
C ALA A 126 -6.55 8.17 -12.36
N TYR A 127 -7.87 8.21 -12.31
CA TYR A 127 -8.69 7.00 -12.41
C TYR A 127 -8.60 6.34 -13.78
N GLU A 128 -8.60 7.11 -14.87
CA GLU A 128 -8.42 6.59 -16.24
C GLU A 128 -7.05 5.91 -16.41
N THR A 129 -6.02 6.41 -15.73
CA THR A 129 -4.69 5.79 -15.71
C THR A 129 -4.65 4.48 -14.94
N GLY A 130 -5.64 4.23 -14.08
CA GLY A 130 -5.80 2.99 -13.32
C GLY A 130 -5.55 3.12 -11.82
N ALA A 131 -5.46 4.34 -11.28
CA ALA A 131 -5.41 4.52 -9.83
C ALA A 131 -6.65 3.92 -9.17
N ASN A 132 -6.47 3.27 -8.04
CA ASN A 132 -7.57 2.70 -7.26
C ASN A 132 -8.28 3.77 -6.43
N THR A 133 -7.55 4.80 -6.03
CA THR A 133 -8.09 5.91 -5.22
C THR A 133 -7.25 7.15 -5.47
N VAL A 134 -7.92 8.31 -5.50
CA VAL A 134 -7.28 9.63 -5.48
C VAL A 134 -7.66 10.32 -4.19
N ILE A 135 -6.68 10.78 -3.45
CA ILE A 135 -6.88 11.43 -2.15
C ILE A 135 -6.28 12.85 -2.20
N PRO A 136 -7.06 13.89 -1.91
CA PRO A 136 -6.51 15.23 -1.72
C PRO A 136 -5.54 15.23 -0.54
N LYS A 137 -4.30 15.70 -0.76
CA LYS A 137 -3.25 15.75 0.26
C LYS A 137 -3.58 16.85 1.27
N PRO A 138 -3.77 16.50 2.56
CA PRO A 138 -4.08 17.50 3.59
C PRO A 138 -2.93 18.48 3.79
N VAL A 139 -3.28 19.74 4.11
CA VAL A 139 -2.30 20.80 4.36
C VAL A 139 -1.88 20.92 5.83
N THR A 140 -2.63 20.29 6.76
CA THR A 140 -2.33 20.33 8.20
C THR A 140 -2.01 18.92 8.71
N PHE A 141 -1.13 18.83 9.70
CA PHE A 141 -0.78 17.56 10.34
C PHE A 141 -2.01 16.88 10.97
N LEU A 142 -2.87 17.63 11.65
CA LEU A 142 -4.09 17.05 12.25
C LEU A 142 -5.04 16.44 11.22
N ALA A 143 -5.22 17.10 10.07
CA ALA A 143 -6.03 16.56 8.98
C ALA A 143 -5.38 15.30 8.36
N LEU A 144 -4.05 15.28 8.26
CA LEU A 144 -3.30 14.13 7.80
C LEU A 144 -3.43 12.95 8.77
N VAL A 145 -3.34 13.16 10.08
CA VAL A 145 -3.57 12.10 11.09
C VAL A 145 -4.98 11.51 10.95
N LYS A 146 -6.00 12.37 10.81
CA LYS A 146 -7.38 11.89 10.59
C LYS A 146 -7.49 11.07 9.31
N LEU A 147 -6.88 11.53 8.22
CA LEU A 147 -6.85 10.81 6.95
C LEU A 147 -6.16 9.45 7.10
N MET A 148 -4.98 9.41 7.73
CA MET A 148 -4.23 8.16 7.90
C MET A 148 -4.98 7.14 8.78
N LYS A 149 -5.74 7.59 9.78
CA LYS A 149 -6.62 6.70 10.56
C LYS A 149 -7.71 6.05 9.69
N VAL A 150 -8.36 6.81 8.83
CA VAL A 150 -9.36 6.27 7.90
C VAL A 150 -8.70 5.38 6.85
N PHE A 151 -7.55 5.79 6.34
CA PHE A 151 -6.77 5.06 5.35
C PHE A 151 -6.35 3.68 5.89
N THR A 152 -5.76 3.63 7.07
CA THR A 152 -5.33 2.37 7.69
C THR A 152 -6.51 1.49 8.07
N ALA A 153 -7.58 2.06 8.60
CA ALA A 153 -8.80 1.31 8.91
C ALA A 153 -9.41 0.65 7.66
N TYR A 154 -9.38 1.32 6.52
CA TYR A 154 -9.88 0.74 5.28
C TYR A 154 -8.88 -0.25 4.66
N TRP A 155 -7.66 0.20 4.35
CA TRP A 155 -6.72 -0.60 3.56
C TRP A 155 -6.05 -1.72 4.35
N LEU A 156 -5.83 -1.56 5.66
CA LEU A 156 -5.08 -2.53 6.46
C LEU A 156 -5.98 -3.40 7.35
N ASP A 157 -7.17 -2.92 7.72
CA ASP A 157 -8.07 -3.66 8.61
C ASP A 157 -9.30 -4.22 7.87
N ALA A 158 -9.95 -3.42 7.01
CA ALA A 158 -11.21 -3.82 6.36
C ALA A 158 -10.99 -4.49 5.00
N ALA A 159 -10.06 -3.99 4.19
CA ALA A 159 -9.80 -4.52 2.86
C ALA A 159 -8.98 -5.82 2.92
N ALA A 160 -9.33 -6.79 2.07
CA ALA A 160 -8.45 -7.90 1.78
C ALA A 160 -7.47 -7.49 0.68
N LEU A 161 -6.21 -7.30 1.04
CA LEU A 161 -5.17 -6.97 0.07
C LEU A 161 -4.77 -8.18 -0.76
N PRO A 162 -4.30 -8.00 -2.02
CA PRO A 162 -3.76 -9.08 -2.80
C PRO A 162 -2.62 -9.79 -2.04
N PRO A 163 -2.52 -11.13 -2.14
CA PRO A 163 -1.41 -11.84 -1.53
C PRO A 163 -0.09 -11.43 -2.17
N GLU A 164 0.95 -11.32 -1.35
CA GLU A 164 2.31 -11.12 -1.86
C GLU A 164 2.65 -12.28 -2.79
N ARG A 165 3.01 -11.94 -4.03
CA ARG A 165 3.50 -12.94 -4.99
C ARG A 165 5.02 -12.97 -4.90
N ALA A 166 5.50 -14.14 -4.53
CA ALA A 166 6.93 -14.41 -4.58
C ALA A 166 7.45 -14.39 -6.04
#